data_d89d37c42abee6cdf0fa0db46c59132c
#
_entry.id   d89d37c42abee6cdf0fa0db46c59132c
#
_cell.length_a   1.000
_cell.length_b   1.000
_cell.length_c   1.000
_cell.angle_alpha   90.00
_cell.angle_beta   90.00
_cell.angle_gamma   90.00
#
_symmetry.space_group_name_H-M   'P 1'
#
loop_
_entity.id
_entity.type
_entity.pdbx_description
1 polymer ?
#
loop_
_entity_poly.entity_id
_entity_poly.type
_entity_poly.pdbx_seq_one_letter_code
_entity_poly.pdbx_strand_id
1 'polypeptide(L)'
;MSLKLTKIFQVKLENILESQEYKIRFEKGNFKSGYCIIKDKKVVVINKYFSLEGKINALIKIIKSIEISKQLCTKNDIIILKKIDTIES
;
A
#
# COMPACT_ATOMS: atom_id res chain seq x y z
N MET A 1 -1.20 -19.15 4.97
CA MET A 1 -2.43 -18.43 5.41
C MET A 1 -2.80 -17.37 4.37
N SER A 2 -4.01 -17.42 3.88
CA SER A 2 -4.45 -16.44 2.87
C SER A 2 -4.87 -15.13 3.56
N LEU A 3 -4.54 -14.01 2.93
CA LEU A 3 -4.98 -12.71 3.40
C LEU A 3 -6.37 -12.42 2.85
N LYS A 4 -7.23 -11.87 3.69
CA LYS A 4 -8.54 -11.45 3.24
C LYS A 4 -8.43 -10.08 2.61
N LEU A 5 -8.80 -9.97 1.35
CA LEU A 5 -8.75 -8.72 0.60
C LEU A 5 -10.02 -7.92 0.86
N THR A 6 -10.08 -7.30 2.02
CA THR A 6 -11.24 -6.52 2.46
C THR A 6 -10.91 -5.03 2.50
N LYS A 7 -11.96 -4.21 2.59
CA LYS A 7 -11.79 -2.76 2.74
C LYS A 7 -11.01 -2.43 4.02
N ILE A 8 -11.23 -3.20 5.08
CA ILE A 8 -10.51 -3.03 6.33
C ILE A 8 -9.01 -3.25 6.12
N PHE A 9 -8.66 -4.29 5.37
CA PHE A 9 -7.26 -4.56 5.07
C PHE A 9 -6.66 -3.45 4.22
N GLN A 10 -7.40 -2.93 3.24
CA GLN A 10 -6.96 -1.78 2.44
C GLN A 10 -6.62 -0.59 3.34
N VAL A 11 -7.50 -0.26 4.28
CA VAL A 11 -7.27 0.86 5.20
C VAL A 11 -6.01 0.64 6.03
N LYS A 12 -5.78 -0.58 6.48
CA LYS A 12 -4.57 -0.90 7.24
C LYS A 12 -3.30 -0.68 6.43
N LEU A 13 -3.33 -1.04 5.14
CA LEU A 13 -2.18 -0.80 4.25
C LEU A 13 -1.98 0.70 4.02
N GLU A 14 -3.06 1.45 3.84
CA GLU A 14 -2.97 2.90 3.72
C GLU A 14 -2.37 3.52 4.98
N ASN A 15 -2.76 3.04 6.15
CA ASN A 15 -2.21 3.54 7.41
C ASN A 15 -0.71 3.31 7.52
N ILE A 16 -0.22 2.17 7.01
CA ILE A 16 1.21 1.90 6.99
C ILE A 16 1.94 2.95 6.16
N LEU A 17 1.43 3.24 4.96
CA LEU A 17 2.03 4.26 4.10
C LEU A 17 1.97 5.64 4.73
N GLU A 18 0.86 5.98 5.37
CA GLU A 18 0.73 7.25 6.05
C GLU A 18 1.69 7.37 7.22
N SER A 19 1.98 6.26 7.92
CA SER A 19 2.97 6.25 8.99
C SER A 19 4.37 6.58 8.49
N GLN A 20 4.64 6.28 7.22
CA GLN A 20 5.91 6.60 6.55
C GLN A 20 5.87 8.00 5.91
N GLU A 21 4.86 8.79 6.25
CA GLU A 21 4.65 10.15 5.77
C GLU A 21 4.30 10.24 4.28
N TYR A 22 3.81 9.16 3.70
CA TYR A 22 3.31 9.17 2.34
C TYR A 22 1.86 9.61 2.31
N LYS A 23 1.51 10.44 1.32
CA LYS A 23 0.13 10.80 1.02
C LYS A 23 -0.40 9.87 -0.05
N ILE A 24 -1.61 9.38 0.13
CA ILE A 24 -2.24 8.49 -0.83
C ILE A 24 -3.36 9.25 -1.54
N ARG A 25 -3.33 9.20 -2.87
CA ARG A 25 -4.36 9.82 -3.70
C ARG A 25 -4.96 8.78 -4.61
N PHE A 26 -6.28 8.79 -4.71
CA PHE A 26 -7.00 7.93 -5.66
C PHE A 26 -7.47 8.81 -6.79
N GLU A 27 -6.93 8.61 -7.96
CA GLU A 27 -7.22 9.47 -9.10
C GLU A 27 -7.44 8.63 -10.36
N LYS A 28 -8.18 9.22 -11.28
CA LYS A 28 -8.33 8.67 -12.63
C LYS A 28 -7.00 8.87 -13.37
N GLY A 29 -6.51 7.82 -14.03
CA GLY A 29 -5.29 7.97 -14.79
C GLY A 29 -4.98 6.76 -15.65
N ASN A 30 -4.11 6.97 -16.62
CA ASN A 30 -3.66 5.92 -17.53
C ASN A 30 -2.35 5.31 -17.05
N PHE A 31 -2.33 4.86 -15.81
CA PHE A 31 -1.16 4.19 -15.26
C PHE A 31 -1.16 2.73 -15.70
N LYS A 32 -0.12 2.29 -16.39
CA LYS A 32 -0.01 0.91 -16.83
C LYS A 32 -0.07 -0.07 -15.68
N SER A 33 0.56 0.29 -14.57
CA SER A 33 0.59 -0.55 -13.36
C SER A 33 -0.54 -0.25 -12.40
N GLY A 34 -1.36 0.76 -12.69
CA GLY A 34 -2.45 1.17 -11.82
C GLY A 34 -2.05 2.05 -10.66
N TYR A 35 -0.77 2.37 -10.53
CA TYR A 35 -0.29 3.25 -9.47
C TYR A 35 0.99 3.97 -9.90
N CYS A 36 1.32 5.02 -9.15
CA CYS A 36 2.55 5.79 -9.36
C CYS A 36 3.09 6.22 -8.00
N ILE A 37 4.40 6.16 -7.83
CA ILE A 37 5.05 6.60 -6.60
C ILE A 37 5.94 7.79 -6.92
N ILE A 38 5.69 8.91 -6.25
CA ILE A 38 6.54 10.10 -6.35
C ILE A 38 7.33 10.19 -5.05
N LYS A 39 8.52 9.61 -5.04
CA LYS A 39 9.30 9.45 -3.81
C LYS A 39 9.75 10.78 -3.21
N ASP A 40 10.14 11.72 -4.05
CA ASP A 40 10.62 13.04 -3.59
C ASP A 40 9.54 13.77 -2.78
N LYS A 41 8.29 13.65 -3.18
CA LYS A 41 7.17 14.32 -2.53
C LYS A 41 6.42 13.40 -1.58
N LYS A 42 6.82 12.13 -1.52
CA LYS A 42 6.17 11.11 -0.70
C LYS A 42 4.68 11.04 -1.02
N VAL A 43 4.36 10.93 -2.29
CA VAL A 43 2.98 10.81 -2.77
C VAL A 43 2.82 9.50 -3.52
N VAL A 44 1.73 8.81 -3.23
CA VAL A 44 1.34 7.59 -3.93
C VAL A 44 0.01 7.88 -4.62
N VAL A 45 -0.06 7.59 -5.91
CA VAL A 45 -1.29 7.76 -6.69
C VAL A 45 -1.76 6.39 -7.14
N ILE A 46 -3.01 6.06 -6.86
CA ILE A 46 -3.60 4.77 -7.23
C ILE A 46 -4.82 5.04 -8.10
N ASN A 47 -4.99 4.23 -9.15
CA ASN A 47 -6.14 4.36 -10.04
C ASN A 47 -7.42 4.04 -9.26
N LYS A 48 -8.29 5.04 -9.12
CA LYS A 48 -9.53 4.91 -8.34
C LYS A 48 -10.52 3.93 -8.93
N TYR A 49 -10.35 3.57 -10.20
CA TYR A 49 -11.23 2.64 -10.87
C TYR A 49 -10.83 1.17 -10.72
N PHE A 50 -9.69 0.92 -10.08
CA PHE A 50 -9.32 -0.45 -9.77
C PHE A 50 -10.35 -1.07 -8.83
N SER A 51 -10.52 -2.39 -8.96
CA SER A 51 -11.31 -3.15 -7.98
C SER A 51 -10.65 -3.07 -6.60
N LEU A 52 -11.38 -3.48 -5.57
CA LEU A 52 -10.82 -3.54 -4.22
C LEU A 52 -9.54 -4.39 -4.21
N GLU A 53 -9.60 -5.56 -4.83
CA GLU A 53 -8.44 -6.46 -4.92
C GLU A 53 -7.28 -5.78 -5.64
N GLY A 54 -7.55 -5.09 -6.75
CA GLY A 54 -6.52 -4.38 -7.50
C GLY A 54 -5.86 -3.27 -6.68
N LYS A 55 -6.66 -2.52 -5.92
CA LYS A 55 -6.12 -1.48 -5.05
C LYS A 55 -5.24 -2.06 -3.95
N ILE A 56 -5.67 -3.15 -3.34
CA ILE A 56 -4.90 -3.82 -2.29
C ILE A 56 -3.59 -4.34 -2.86
N ASN A 57 -3.62 -4.98 -4.02
CA ASN A 57 -2.41 -5.49 -4.65
C ASN A 57 -1.44 -4.36 -4.99
N ALA A 58 -1.95 -3.22 -5.46
CA ALA A 58 -1.12 -2.05 -5.74
C ALA A 58 -0.47 -1.53 -4.45
N LEU A 59 -1.24 -1.44 -3.37
CA LEU A 59 -0.71 -0.98 -2.08
C LEU A 59 0.39 -1.92 -1.57
N ILE A 60 0.20 -3.23 -1.70
CA ILE A 60 1.21 -4.21 -1.30
C ILE A 60 2.51 -4.00 -2.10
N LYS A 61 2.40 -3.84 -3.40
CA LYS A 61 3.58 -3.63 -4.25
C LYS A 61 4.30 -2.34 -3.90
N ILE A 62 3.54 -1.29 -3.61
CA ILE A 62 4.13 -0.01 -3.22
C ILE A 62 4.89 -0.16 -1.90
N ILE A 63 4.27 -0.79 -0.91
CA ILE A 63 4.90 -1.00 0.40
C ILE A 63 6.19 -1.79 0.25
N LYS A 64 6.19 -2.81 -0.61
CA LYS A 64 7.39 -3.62 -0.84
C LYS A 64 8.49 -2.87 -1.58
N SER A 65 8.16 -1.79 -2.27
CA SER A 65 9.12 -1.04 -3.09
C SER A 65 9.77 0.13 -2.37
N ILE A 66 9.25 0.51 -1.20
CA ILE A 66 9.81 1.63 -0.41
C ILE A 66 10.48 1.10 0.84
N GLU A 67 11.36 1.92 1.41
CA GLU A 67 11.96 1.60 2.71
C GLU A 67 10.97 1.94 3.81
N ILE A 68 10.75 0.97 4.69
CA ILE A 68 9.81 1.14 5.81
C ILE A 68 10.60 1.34 7.09
N SER A 69 10.39 2.48 7.75
CA SER A 69 10.96 2.72 9.07
C SER A 69 10.07 2.04 10.12
N LYS A 70 10.57 0.98 10.72
CA LYS A 70 9.83 0.24 11.73
C LYS A 70 9.56 1.07 12.99
N GLN A 71 10.36 2.10 13.20
CA GLN A 71 10.15 3.00 14.34
C GLN A 71 8.85 3.79 14.23
N LEU A 72 8.37 4.00 13.00
CA LEU A 72 7.13 4.73 12.75
C LEU A 72 5.93 3.80 12.66
N CYS A 73 6.12 2.51 12.80
CA CYS A 73 5.06 1.51 12.68
C CYS A 73 4.52 1.09 14.03
N THR A 74 3.22 0.80 14.08
CA THR A 74 2.61 0.17 15.24
C THR A 74 2.91 -1.32 15.23
N LYS A 75 2.61 -2.02 16.34
CA LYS A 75 2.75 -3.48 16.38
C LYS A 75 1.89 -4.15 15.33
N ASN A 76 0.68 -3.65 15.10
CA ASN A 76 -0.21 -4.18 14.07
C ASN A 76 0.38 -4.01 12.69
N ASP A 77 1.00 -2.85 12.42
CA ASP A 77 1.65 -2.59 11.14
C ASP A 77 2.76 -3.62 10.89
N ILE A 78 3.57 -3.90 11.89
CA ILE A 78 4.67 -4.87 11.77
C ILE A 78 4.13 -6.26 11.45
N ILE A 79 3.03 -6.67 12.09
CA ILE A 79 2.40 -7.96 11.82
C ILE A 79 1.94 -8.03 10.36
N ILE A 80 1.32 -6.96 9.87
CA ILE A 80 0.85 -6.89 8.48
C ILE A 80 2.02 -6.93 7.51
N LEU A 81 3.11 -6.22 7.80
CA LEU A 81 4.30 -6.23 6.96
C LEU A 81 4.90 -7.63 6.84
N LYS A 82 4.92 -8.39 7.93
CA LYS A 82 5.40 -9.77 7.89
C LYS A 82 4.52 -10.64 7.01
N LYS A 83 3.20 -10.45 7.06
CA LYS A 83 2.27 -11.20 6.22
C LYS A 83 2.48 -10.86 4.75
N ILE A 84 2.71 -9.57 4.45
CA ILE A 84 2.96 -9.12 3.08
C ILE A 84 4.23 -9.74 2.52
N ASP A 85 5.27 -9.87 3.33
CA ASP A 85 6.54 -10.44 2.88
C ASP A 85 6.42 -11.89 2.43
N THR A 86 5.38 -12.60 2.87
CA THR A 86 5.13 -13.97 2.43
C THR A 86 4.37 -14.06 1.12
N ILE A 87 3.88 -12.92 0.61
CA ILE A 87 3.12 -12.88 -0.63
C ILE A 87 4.07 -12.70 -1.80
N GLU A 88 4.00 -13.60 -2.76
CA GLU A 88 4.73 -13.45 -4.01
C GLU A 88 3.98 -12.45 -4.90
N SER A 89 4.70 -11.49 -5.41
CA SER A 89 4.14 -10.48 -6.29
C SER A 89 4.38 -10.83 -7.76
#